data_2272825af54a3c310535126e31e42d3c
#
_entry.id   2272825af54a3c310535126e31e42d3c
#
_cell.length_a   1.000
_cell.length_b   1.000
_cell.length_c   1.000
_cell.angle_alpha   90.00
_cell.angle_beta   90.00
_cell.angle_gamma   90.00
#
_symmetry.space_group_name_H-M   'P 1'
#
loop_
_entity.id
_entity.type
_entity.pdbx_description
1 polymer ?
#
loop_
_entity_poly.entity_id
_entity_poly.type
_entity_poly.pdbx_seq_one_letter_code
_entity_poly.pdbx_strand_id
1 'polypeptide(L)'
;MLGKAEWRIRAFAVLIVLLVVFRASASDLERDSFSFVGQALVEIGPFGLDVYQARFFKGRPDETLIELTYLRDVPRYLSLKGWEKGFSHIEPGRDNQAAIDWIHSNTPNFEEGDRFAMLVTGSATRLFLNGKLLSESRSENVGKIIHVPWIGDRALDHDVRAKLLGLGQRSDIVE
;
A
#
# COMPACT_ATOMS: atom_id res chain seq x y z
N MET A 1 21.78 -25.98 52.11
CA MET A 1 22.02 -24.65 51.55
C MET A 1 21.91 -24.70 50.01
N LEU A 2 20.70 -24.81 49.53
CA LEU A 2 20.38 -24.83 48.08
C LEU A 2 19.08 -24.05 47.93
N GLY A 3 19.13 -22.84 47.46
CA GLY A 3 17.85 -22.09 47.36
C GLY A 3 17.92 -20.65 46.89
N LYS A 4 19.04 -20.14 46.37
CA LYS A 4 19.12 -18.74 45.88
C LYS A 4 19.48 -18.58 44.40
N ALA A 5 19.81 -19.63 43.68
CA ALA A 5 20.20 -19.55 42.28
C ALA A 5 19.00 -19.72 41.29
N GLU A 6 17.97 -20.46 41.68
CA GLU A 6 16.86 -20.79 40.77
C GLU A 6 15.82 -19.65 40.57
N TRP A 7 15.70 -18.73 41.55
CA TRP A 7 14.78 -17.61 41.41
C TRP A 7 15.27 -16.57 40.36
N ARG A 8 16.56 -16.36 40.24
CA ARG A 8 17.12 -15.35 39.32
C ARG A 8 16.92 -15.75 37.85
N ILE A 9 16.83 -17.02 37.54
CA ILE A 9 16.63 -17.53 36.15
C ILE A 9 15.18 -17.41 35.74
N ARG A 10 14.22 -17.60 36.67
CA ARG A 10 12.78 -17.49 36.37
C ARG A 10 12.31 -16.03 36.19
N ALA A 11 12.94 -15.07 36.84
CA ALA A 11 12.64 -13.64 36.68
C ALA A 11 13.12 -13.08 35.32
N PHE A 12 14.22 -13.63 34.76
CA PHE A 12 14.72 -13.19 33.45
C PHE A 12 13.91 -13.75 32.27
N ALA A 13 13.35 -14.94 32.40
CA ALA A 13 12.52 -15.54 31.35
C ALA A 13 11.17 -14.83 31.17
N VAL A 14 10.58 -14.28 32.24
CA VAL A 14 9.32 -13.55 32.20
C VAL A 14 9.47 -12.14 31.57
N LEU A 15 10.64 -11.51 31.71
CA LEU A 15 10.90 -10.18 31.18
C LEU A 15 11.10 -10.18 29.64
N ILE A 16 11.56 -11.29 29.06
CA ILE A 16 11.77 -11.44 27.62
C ILE A 16 10.45 -11.68 26.88
N VAL A 17 9.47 -12.33 27.51
CA VAL A 17 8.16 -12.60 26.90
C VAL A 17 7.27 -11.35 26.85
N LEU A 18 7.48 -10.36 27.71
CA LEU A 18 6.68 -9.12 27.75
C LEU A 18 7.15 -8.03 26.75
N LEU A 19 8.27 -8.23 26.08
CA LEU A 19 8.81 -7.28 25.09
C LEU A 19 8.44 -7.59 23.62
N VAL A 20 7.67 -8.65 23.39
CA VAL A 20 7.23 -9.06 22.03
C VAL A 20 5.82 -8.55 21.71
N VAL A 21 5.12 -7.91 22.66
CA VAL A 21 3.75 -7.43 22.44
C VAL A 21 3.75 -5.91 22.29
N PHE A 22 3.19 -5.43 21.18
CA PHE A 22 2.93 -4.07 20.74
C PHE A 22 4.05 -3.38 19.94
N ARG A 23 4.29 -3.91 18.74
CA ARG A 23 4.51 -3.03 17.60
C ARG A 23 3.23 -2.99 16.76
N ALA A 24 2.19 -2.36 17.25
CA ALA A 24 1.18 -1.80 16.38
C ALA A 24 1.92 -0.80 15.48
N SER A 25 2.04 -1.11 14.19
CA SER A 25 2.66 -0.18 13.24
C SER A 25 1.78 1.06 13.18
N ALA A 26 2.38 2.25 13.06
CA ALA A 26 1.62 3.50 12.89
C ALA A 26 0.59 3.40 11.74
N SER A 27 0.85 2.55 10.74
CA SER A 27 -0.07 2.21 9.66
C SER A 27 -1.31 1.44 10.11
N ASP A 28 -1.25 0.62 11.17
CA ASP A 28 -2.41 -0.13 11.64
C ASP A 28 -3.40 0.79 12.36
N LEU A 29 -2.89 1.77 13.14
CA LEU A 29 -3.72 2.78 13.81
C LEU A 29 -4.41 3.75 12.83
N GLU A 30 -3.72 4.14 11.75
CA GLU A 30 -4.32 4.97 10.70
C GLU A 30 -5.35 4.17 9.88
N ARG A 31 -5.15 2.88 9.70
CA ARG A 31 -6.03 1.99 8.92
C ARG A 31 -7.40 1.78 9.55
N ASP A 32 -7.52 1.78 10.87
CA ASP A 32 -8.80 1.55 11.58
C ASP A 32 -9.86 2.62 11.26
N SER A 33 -9.44 3.79 10.74
CA SER A 33 -10.34 4.85 10.27
C SER A 33 -10.83 4.66 8.82
N PHE A 34 -10.35 3.62 8.11
CA PHE A 34 -10.65 3.36 6.70
C PHE A 34 -11.58 2.16 6.53
N SER A 35 -12.59 2.32 5.67
CA SER A 35 -13.49 1.25 5.27
C SER A 35 -12.96 0.56 4.02
N PHE A 36 -12.93 -0.77 4.04
CA PHE A 36 -12.58 -1.57 2.87
C PHE A 36 -13.62 -1.38 1.76
N VAL A 37 -13.17 -1.18 0.52
CA VAL A 37 -14.02 -1.00 -0.66
C VAL A 37 -13.94 -2.19 -1.59
N GLY A 38 -12.72 -2.64 -1.94
CA GLY A 38 -12.54 -3.75 -2.85
C GLY A 38 -11.09 -4.21 -2.96
N GLN A 39 -10.91 -5.33 -3.66
CA GLN A 39 -9.59 -5.91 -3.91
C GLN A 39 -9.50 -6.53 -5.29
N ALA A 40 -8.30 -6.58 -5.85
CA ALA A 40 -8.01 -7.20 -7.13
C ALA A 40 -6.64 -7.85 -7.11
N LEU A 41 -6.51 -8.98 -7.81
CA LEU A 41 -5.23 -9.55 -8.19
C LEU A 41 -4.73 -8.83 -9.44
N VAL A 42 -3.47 -8.41 -9.45
CA VAL A 42 -2.83 -7.77 -10.58
C VAL A 42 -1.83 -8.74 -11.19
N GLU A 43 -2.11 -9.07 -12.45
CA GLU A 43 -1.32 -10.00 -13.26
C GLU A 43 -0.59 -9.24 -14.37
N ILE A 44 0.55 -9.75 -14.82
CA ILE A 44 1.33 -9.17 -15.90
C ILE A 44 1.67 -10.23 -16.95
N GLY A 45 1.71 -9.77 -18.20
CA GLY A 45 2.14 -10.56 -19.35
C GLY A 45 1.06 -11.51 -19.89
N PRO A 46 1.34 -12.18 -21.02
CA PRO A 46 0.36 -12.98 -21.75
C PRO A 46 -0.04 -14.30 -21.03
N PHE A 47 0.68 -14.66 -19.99
CA PHE A 47 0.43 -15.88 -19.21
C PHE A 47 -0.21 -15.62 -17.84
N GLY A 48 -0.65 -14.36 -17.57
CA GLY A 48 -1.31 -14.03 -16.32
C GLY A 48 -0.41 -14.25 -15.10
N LEU A 49 0.78 -13.62 -15.07
CA LEU A 49 1.70 -13.79 -13.97
C LEU A 49 1.28 -12.92 -12.78
N ASP A 50 0.85 -13.54 -11.69
CA ASP A 50 0.47 -12.86 -10.45
C ASP A 50 1.64 -12.02 -9.90
N VAL A 51 1.43 -10.72 -9.73
CA VAL A 51 2.46 -9.82 -9.24
C VAL A 51 2.17 -9.33 -7.84
N TYR A 52 0.97 -8.81 -7.62
CA TYR A 52 0.53 -8.38 -6.29
C TYR A 52 -0.99 -8.39 -6.17
N GLN A 53 -1.47 -8.51 -4.95
CA GLN A 53 -2.84 -8.23 -4.58
C GLN A 53 -2.97 -6.75 -4.19
N ALA A 54 -3.88 -6.04 -4.84
CA ALA A 54 -4.22 -4.66 -4.49
C ALA A 54 -5.49 -4.64 -3.65
N ARG A 55 -5.54 -3.77 -2.61
CA ARG A 55 -6.70 -3.52 -1.77
C ARG A 55 -6.93 -2.02 -1.69
N PHE A 56 -8.18 -1.60 -1.83
CA PHE A 56 -8.58 -0.21 -1.77
C PHE A 56 -9.48 0.06 -0.59
N PHE A 57 -9.22 1.16 0.09
CA PHE A 57 -9.96 1.62 1.25
C PHE A 57 -10.28 3.10 1.14
N LYS A 58 -11.41 3.51 1.69
CA LYS A 58 -11.83 4.92 1.83
C LYS A 58 -11.93 5.29 3.30
N GLY A 59 -11.38 6.45 3.64
CA GLY A 59 -11.57 7.12 4.92
C GLY A 59 -12.61 8.24 4.84
N ARG A 60 -12.32 9.35 5.51
CA ARG A 60 -13.09 10.60 5.40
C ARG A 60 -13.10 11.10 3.95
N PRO A 61 -13.93 12.10 3.60
CA PRO A 61 -13.83 12.75 2.29
C PRO A 61 -12.38 13.10 1.95
N ASP A 62 -11.95 12.75 0.74
CA ASP A 62 -10.58 12.95 0.21
C ASP A 62 -9.48 12.11 0.87
N GLU A 63 -9.84 11.12 1.70
CA GLU A 63 -8.88 10.16 2.25
C GLU A 63 -9.02 8.81 1.56
N THR A 64 -7.91 8.32 1.01
CA THR A 64 -7.86 7.04 0.30
C THR A 64 -6.57 6.29 0.64
N LEU A 65 -6.67 4.97 0.67
CA LEU A 65 -5.54 4.09 0.90
C LEU A 65 -5.56 2.96 -0.14
N ILE A 66 -4.46 2.78 -0.85
CA ILE A 66 -4.19 1.56 -1.63
C ILE A 66 -3.04 0.82 -0.97
N GLU A 67 -3.27 -0.47 -0.72
CA GLU A 67 -2.29 -1.40 -0.17
C GLU A 67 -2.00 -2.48 -1.20
N LEU A 68 -0.73 -2.69 -1.52
CA LEU A 68 -0.24 -3.73 -2.43
C LEU A 68 0.50 -4.78 -1.60
N THR A 69 0.11 -6.06 -1.73
CA THR A 69 0.86 -7.19 -1.17
C THR A 69 1.52 -7.93 -2.31
N TYR A 70 2.84 -7.89 -2.37
CA TYR A 70 3.61 -8.50 -3.45
C TYR A 70 3.65 -10.02 -3.31
N LEU A 71 3.40 -10.71 -4.42
CA LEU A 71 3.38 -12.19 -4.51
C LEU A 71 4.67 -12.74 -5.11
N ARG A 72 5.60 -11.85 -5.42
CA ARG A 72 6.93 -12.16 -5.97
C ARG A 72 7.84 -10.96 -5.86
N ASP A 73 9.13 -11.19 -6.06
CA ASP A 73 10.11 -10.13 -6.17
C ASP A 73 9.83 -9.25 -7.40
N VAL A 74 9.81 -7.93 -7.19
CA VAL A 74 9.65 -6.93 -8.26
C VAL A 74 10.77 -5.92 -8.15
N PRO A 75 11.80 -6.03 -9.00
CA PRO A 75 12.85 -5.05 -9.06
C PRO A 75 12.31 -3.66 -9.39
N ARG A 76 12.90 -2.63 -8.78
CA ARG A 76 12.50 -1.23 -8.90
C ARG A 76 12.23 -0.79 -10.34
N TYR A 77 13.09 -1.20 -11.28
CA TYR A 77 12.96 -0.79 -12.68
C TYR A 77 11.65 -1.28 -13.34
N LEU A 78 11.08 -2.42 -12.90
CA LEU A 78 9.78 -2.90 -13.37
C LEU A 78 8.64 -2.06 -12.77
N SER A 79 8.74 -1.70 -11.50
CA SER A 79 7.77 -0.80 -10.87
C SER A 79 7.77 0.58 -11.53
N LEU A 80 8.95 1.12 -11.88
CA LEU A 80 9.07 2.38 -12.62
C LEU A 80 8.39 2.31 -13.99
N LYS A 81 8.54 1.22 -14.74
CA LYS A 81 7.80 1.02 -16.00
C LYS A 81 6.28 0.95 -15.79
N GLY A 82 5.84 0.36 -14.66
CA GLY A 82 4.43 0.34 -14.28
C GLY A 82 3.90 1.76 -14.03
N TRP A 83 4.64 2.58 -13.30
CA TRP A 83 4.32 3.99 -13.07
C TRP A 83 4.28 4.78 -14.37
N GLU A 84 5.31 4.69 -15.22
CA GLU A 84 5.36 5.35 -16.51
C GLU A 84 4.13 5.03 -17.37
N LYS A 85 3.74 3.76 -17.45
CA LYS A 85 2.54 3.34 -18.16
C LYS A 85 1.26 3.90 -17.52
N GLY A 86 1.16 3.85 -16.19
CA GLY A 86 0.00 4.36 -15.44
C GLY A 86 -0.17 5.88 -15.54
N PHE A 87 0.92 6.62 -15.71
CA PHE A 87 0.92 8.07 -15.83
C PHE A 87 0.97 8.58 -17.29
N SER A 88 1.01 7.69 -18.28
CA SER A 88 1.17 8.06 -19.69
C SER A 88 0.10 9.02 -20.23
N HIS A 89 -1.04 9.13 -19.58
CA HIS A 89 -2.14 10.02 -19.96
C HIS A 89 -2.26 11.27 -19.08
N ILE A 90 -1.37 11.42 -18.08
CA ILE A 90 -1.35 12.64 -17.26
C ILE A 90 -0.73 13.76 -18.10
N GLU A 91 -1.44 14.87 -18.16
CA GLU A 91 -0.97 16.02 -18.92
C GLU A 91 0.39 16.52 -18.45
N PRO A 92 1.32 16.80 -19.36
CA PRO A 92 2.62 17.33 -18.98
C PRO A 92 2.49 18.71 -18.32
N GLY A 93 3.25 18.92 -17.26
CA GLY A 93 3.30 20.19 -16.52
C GLY A 93 4.30 20.08 -15.39
N ARG A 94 4.89 21.22 -14.96
CA ARG A 94 5.94 21.23 -13.94
C ARG A 94 5.51 20.50 -12.66
N ASP A 95 4.28 20.74 -12.21
CA ASP A 95 3.80 20.20 -10.94
C ASP A 95 3.51 18.70 -11.04
N ASN A 96 2.98 18.24 -12.18
CA ASN A 96 2.79 16.81 -12.42
C ASN A 96 4.13 16.08 -12.57
N GLN A 97 5.09 16.69 -13.27
CA GLN A 97 6.44 16.11 -13.40
C GLN A 97 7.11 15.99 -12.04
N ALA A 98 7.07 17.02 -11.20
CA ALA A 98 7.63 16.99 -9.85
C ALA A 98 6.96 15.89 -8.98
N ALA A 99 5.65 15.69 -9.14
CA ALA A 99 4.93 14.63 -8.43
C ALA A 99 5.35 13.23 -8.92
N ILE A 100 5.48 13.03 -10.23
CA ILE A 100 5.97 11.78 -10.83
C ILE A 100 7.39 11.49 -10.36
N ASP A 101 8.28 12.47 -10.40
CA ASP A 101 9.67 12.33 -9.97
C ASP A 101 9.76 11.95 -8.49
N TRP A 102 8.90 12.53 -7.65
CA TRP A 102 8.83 12.16 -6.23
C TRP A 102 8.38 10.70 -6.05
N ILE A 103 7.33 10.24 -6.77
CA ILE A 103 6.85 8.86 -6.73
C ILE A 103 7.95 7.90 -7.18
N HIS A 104 8.61 8.20 -8.29
CA HIS A 104 9.71 7.40 -8.81
C HIS A 104 10.87 7.31 -7.83
N SER A 105 11.26 8.43 -7.21
CA SER A 105 12.40 8.48 -6.27
C SER A 105 12.14 7.65 -5.01
N ASN A 106 10.86 7.52 -4.61
CA ASN A 106 10.44 6.81 -3.41
C ASN A 106 9.89 5.39 -3.69
N THR A 107 10.05 4.88 -4.90
CA THR A 107 9.69 3.50 -5.26
C THR A 107 10.88 2.57 -4.96
N PRO A 108 10.75 1.59 -4.03
CA PRO A 108 11.84 0.65 -3.70
C PRO A 108 11.88 -0.54 -4.67
N ASN A 109 12.82 -1.47 -4.46
CA ASN A 109 12.63 -2.85 -4.85
C ASN A 109 11.62 -3.49 -3.91
N PHE A 110 10.82 -4.41 -4.40
CA PHE A 110 9.89 -5.19 -3.59
C PHE A 110 10.31 -6.66 -3.59
N GLU A 111 10.21 -7.28 -2.43
CA GLU A 111 10.40 -8.71 -2.23
C GLU A 111 9.03 -9.40 -2.09
N GLU A 112 8.98 -10.71 -2.35
CA GLU A 112 7.78 -11.49 -2.08
C GLU A 112 7.35 -11.34 -0.61
N GLY A 113 6.05 -11.06 -0.41
CA GLY A 113 5.48 -10.80 0.91
C GLY A 113 5.51 -9.34 1.35
N ASP A 114 6.22 -8.45 0.66
CA ASP A 114 6.22 -7.02 0.98
C ASP A 114 4.83 -6.41 0.86
N ARG A 115 4.52 -5.53 1.81
CA ARG A 115 3.31 -4.71 1.81
C ARG A 115 3.68 -3.24 1.61
N PHE A 116 3.28 -2.70 0.47
CA PHE A 116 3.46 -1.30 0.13
C PHE A 116 2.12 -0.58 0.21
N ALA A 117 2.03 0.44 1.06
CA ALA A 117 0.80 1.19 1.26
C ALA A 117 1.00 2.66 0.86
N MET A 118 0.00 3.19 0.16
CA MET A 118 -0.05 4.57 -0.33
C MET A 118 -1.29 5.23 0.29
N LEU A 119 -1.06 6.04 1.32
CA LEU A 119 -2.10 6.76 2.04
C LEU A 119 -2.16 8.20 1.54
N VAL A 120 -3.32 8.61 1.05
CA VAL A 120 -3.63 9.99 0.71
C VAL A 120 -4.60 10.54 1.73
N THR A 121 -4.27 11.69 2.30
CA THR A 121 -5.15 12.47 3.18
C THR A 121 -5.29 13.90 2.64
N GLY A 122 -6.20 14.69 3.18
CA GLY A 122 -6.35 16.11 2.77
C GLY A 122 -5.10 16.98 2.98
N SER A 123 -4.08 16.50 3.71
CA SER A 123 -2.88 17.26 4.05
C SER A 123 -1.58 16.66 3.54
N ALA A 124 -1.54 15.37 3.21
CA ALA A 124 -0.31 14.68 2.83
C ALA A 124 -0.58 13.35 2.10
N THR A 125 0.41 12.92 1.34
CA THR A 125 0.55 11.55 0.83
C THR A 125 1.70 10.88 1.55
N ARG A 126 1.45 9.69 2.12
CA ARG A 126 2.44 8.90 2.84
C ARG A 126 2.61 7.53 2.20
N LEU A 127 3.86 7.11 2.09
CA LEU A 127 4.24 5.78 1.62
C LEU A 127 4.75 4.96 2.80
N PHE A 128 4.28 3.74 2.88
CA PHE A 128 4.74 2.79 3.89
C PHE A 128 5.24 1.52 3.22
N LEU A 129 6.30 0.94 3.75
CA LEU A 129 6.79 -0.39 3.39
C LEU A 129 6.80 -1.24 4.67
N ASN A 130 6.05 -2.34 4.64
CA ASN A 130 5.90 -3.26 5.79
C ASN A 130 5.50 -2.53 7.09
N GLY A 131 4.58 -1.56 6.94
CA GLY A 131 4.07 -0.76 8.07
C GLY A 131 5.01 0.35 8.56
N LYS A 132 6.21 0.51 7.98
CA LYS A 132 7.13 1.61 8.32
C LYS A 132 6.97 2.74 7.33
N LEU A 133 6.91 3.98 7.82
CA LEU A 133 6.89 5.17 6.97
C LEU A 133 8.18 5.21 6.14
N LEU A 134 8.01 5.19 4.83
CA LEU A 134 9.08 5.30 3.85
C LEU A 134 9.32 6.75 3.43
N SER A 135 8.23 7.49 3.16
CA SER A 135 8.30 8.88 2.72
C SER A 135 6.96 9.58 2.91
N GLU A 136 7.00 10.92 2.99
CA GLU A 136 5.82 11.80 3.05
C GLU A 136 5.98 12.95 2.06
N SER A 137 4.89 13.31 1.37
CA SER A 137 4.78 14.50 0.52
C SER A 137 3.56 15.31 0.91
N ARG A 138 3.70 16.64 0.95
CA ARG A 138 2.58 17.57 1.11
C ARG A 138 2.13 18.20 -0.22
N SER A 139 2.65 17.69 -1.34
CA SER A 139 2.22 18.13 -2.66
C SER A 139 0.82 17.57 -2.94
N GLU A 140 -0.13 18.45 -3.19
CA GLU A 140 -1.49 18.06 -3.60
C GLU A 140 -1.48 17.25 -4.90
N ASN A 141 -0.56 17.54 -5.83
CA ASN A 141 -0.44 16.82 -7.08
C ASN A 141 0.01 15.37 -6.89
N VAL A 142 0.87 15.08 -5.91
CA VAL A 142 1.20 13.68 -5.57
C VAL A 142 -0.06 12.93 -5.16
N GLY A 143 -0.88 13.51 -4.28
CA GLY A 143 -2.13 12.90 -3.83
C GLY A 143 -3.12 12.68 -4.97
N LYS A 144 -3.20 13.61 -5.93
CA LYS A 144 -4.09 13.51 -7.10
C LYS A 144 -3.71 12.40 -8.05
N ILE A 145 -2.41 12.09 -8.21
CA ILE A 145 -1.96 11.18 -9.26
C ILE A 145 -1.56 9.79 -8.76
N ILE A 146 -1.18 9.65 -7.49
CA ILE A 146 -0.55 8.39 -7.03
C ILE A 146 -1.45 7.17 -7.18
N HIS A 147 -2.75 7.30 -7.05
CA HIS A 147 -3.71 6.20 -7.19
C HIS A 147 -4.27 6.01 -8.61
N VAL A 148 -3.96 6.93 -9.53
CA VAL A 148 -4.48 6.93 -10.91
C VAL A 148 -4.24 5.62 -11.65
N PRO A 149 -3.08 4.92 -11.52
CA PRO A 149 -2.85 3.65 -12.21
C PRO A 149 -3.88 2.55 -11.89
N TRP A 150 -4.50 2.60 -10.71
CA TRP A 150 -5.45 1.56 -10.26
C TRP A 150 -6.90 1.99 -10.32
N ILE A 151 -7.23 3.22 -9.92
CA ILE A 151 -8.62 3.66 -9.73
C ILE A 151 -9.00 4.89 -10.58
N GLY A 152 -8.06 5.47 -11.31
CA GLY A 152 -8.33 6.58 -12.24
C GLY A 152 -9.21 6.15 -13.42
N ASP A 153 -9.78 7.12 -14.13
CA ASP A 153 -10.66 6.85 -15.30
C ASP A 153 -9.93 6.14 -16.44
N ARG A 154 -8.61 6.30 -16.52
CA ARG A 154 -7.72 5.60 -17.45
C ARG A 154 -6.75 4.68 -16.71
N ALA A 155 -7.27 3.92 -15.73
CA ALA A 155 -6.50 2.92 -15.01
C ALA A 155 -5.87 1.90 -15.98
N LEU A 156 -4.76 1.32 -15.56
CA LEU A 156 -3.99 0.35 -16.37
C LEU A 156 -4.82 -0.87 -16.80
N ASP A 157 -5.81 -1.25 -15.97
CA ASP A 157 -6.70 -2.38 -16.20
C ASP A 157 -8.11 -2.04 -15.69
N HIS A 158 -9.09 -2.16 -16.57
CA HIS A 158 -10.50 -1.82 -16.26
C HIS A 158 -11.14 -2.82 -15.28
N ASP A 159 -10.77 -4.10 -15.34
CA ASP A 159 -11.33 -5.14 -14.46
C ASP A 159 -10.76 -4.98 -13.06
N VAL A 160 -9.46 -4.73 -12.94
CA VAL A 160 -8.81 -4.38 -11.68
C VAL A 160 -9.46 -3.15 -11.05
N ARG A 161 -9.66 -2.09 -11.85
CA ARG A 161 -10.35 -0.87 -11.40
C ARG A 161 -11.76 -1.15 -10.88
N ALA A 162 -12.55 -1.90 -11.65
CA ALA A 162 -13.93 -2.24 -11.27
C ALA A 162 -13.99 -3.02 -9.96
N LYS A 163 -13.11 -4.01 -9.78
CA LYS A 163 -13.00 -4.80 -8.54
C LYS A 163 -12.57 -3.93 -7.35
N LEU A 164 -11.57 -3.04 -7.51
CA LEU A 164 -11.12 -2.14 -6.46
C LEU A 164 -12.22 -1.15 -6.04
N LEU A 165 -13.00 -0.64 -7.00
CA LEU A 165 -14.09 0.30 -6.73
C LEU A 165 -15.40 -0.39 -6.27
N GLY A 166 -15.42 -1.72 -6.15
CA GLY A 166 -16.61 -2.48 -5.78
C GLY A 166 -17.74 -2.44 -6.81
N LEU A 167 -17.43 -2.13 -8.09
CA LEU A 167 -18.44 -1.97 -9.16
C LEU A 167 -18.93 -3.33 -9.70
N GLY A 168 -18.17 -4.42 -9.48
CA GLY A 168 -18.53 -5.76 -9.94
C GLY A 168 -19.43 -6.55 -9.00
N GLN A 169 -19.77 -6.05 -7.82
CA GLN A 169 -20.57 -6.79 -6.82
C GLN A 169 -22.07 -6.44 -6.83
N ARG A 170 -22.53 -5.57 -7.73
CA ARG A 170 -23.93 -5.11 -7.76
C ARG A 170 -24.90 -5.93 -8.62
N SER A 171 -24.43 -6.93 -9.34
CA SER A 171 -25.29 -7.69 -10.27
C SER A 171 -26.01 -8.90 -9.66
N ASP A 172 -25.73 -9.29 -8.41
CA ASP A 172 -26.27 -10.52 -7.85
C ASP A 172 -27.32 -10.32 -6.73
N ILE A 173 -27.85 -9.10 -6.59
CA ILE A 173 -28.95 -8.82 -5.65
C ILE A 173 -30.12 -8.18 -6.39
N VAL A 174 -30.67 -8.92 -7.34
CA VAL A 174 -32.05 -8.71 -7.84
C VAL A 174 -32.62 -10.06 -8.27
N GLU A 175 -33.15 -10.80 -7.30
CA GLU A 175 -34.30 -11.69 -7.46
C GLU A 175 -35.08 -11.75 -6.15
#